data_190f6450ab0eebea146bf1fc7dd88f96
#
_entry.id   190f6450ab0eebea146bf1fc7dd88f96
#
_cell.length_a   1.000
_cell.length_b   1.000
_cell.length_c   1.000
_cell.angle_alpha   90.00
_cell.angle_beta   90.00
_cell.angle_gamma   90.00
#
_symmetry.space_group_name_H-M   'P 1'
#
loop_
_entity.id
_entity.type
_entity.pdbx_description
1 polymer ?
#
loop_
_entity_poly.entity_id
_entity_poly.type
_entity_poly.pdbx_seq_one_letter_code
_entity_poly.pdbx_strand_id
1 'polypeptide(L)'
;MRKFLTLFVVSFFSLTSIVSAEVDFAGKTITWVVPFKEGGGTSRFARFIQPFLTKYLPGNPDIQVMHIPGGGAIKGSNYFQENAKADGTFLFGCSTSVIVNVATGNPLVKYNLSEYRPVLLLPQNTHWFTRSDLATEPHDLSKLIERDLVLYALKTPASADLFHIWVFDKLGLKGAKPIPGLSSSGGYQAFLRGEIHISSHGAANYVKKVKPEIEQGKVVDLMTLGIIGADGSVSRNPLAPDAPTFPEMYEKINGKKLEGDDLEAFYSIGAAWSQASKSMLLPENTPDEIVDVFREAARKMVNDPEFKEKASKALGPFPLIIGEEAGEIVKKAAIFSETTKDQLNAVLKKNRFTYQVQ
;
A
#
# COMPACT_ATOMS: atom_id res chain seq x y z
N MET A 1 -12.43 59.65 65.84
CA MET A 1 -12.71 59.54 64.41
C MET A 1 -11.54 58.78 63.75
N ARG A 2 -11.68 57.46 63.52
CA ARG A 2 -10.64 56.61 62.84
C ARG A 2 -11.04 56.48 61.38
N LYS A 3 -10.20 57.00 60.48
CA LYS A 3 -10.35 56.83 59.03
C LYS A 3 -9.79 55.50 58.60
N PHE A 4 -10.64 54.57 58.10
CA PHE A 4 -10.23 53.34 57.44
C PHE A 4 -9.82 53.69 55.98
N LEU A 5 -8.60 53.36 55.65
CA LEU A 5 -8.07 53.45 54.31
C LEU A 5 -8.20 52.06 53.65
N THR A 6 -9.14 51.91 52.72
CA THR A 6 -9.31 50.64 51.99
C THR A 6 -8.35 50.60 50.79
N LEU A 7 -7.39 49.72 50.87
CA LEU A 7 -6.40 49.51 49.77
C LEU A 7 -7.05 48.57 48.74
N PHE A 8 -7.29 49.08 47.55
CA PHE A 8 -7.81 48.31 46.37
C PHE A 8 -6.62 47.71 45.63
N VAL A 9 -6.37 46.38 45.81
CA VAL A 9 -5.36 45.66 45.03
C VAL A 9 -5.96 45.25 43.70
N VAL A 10 -5.61 45.93 42.61
CA VAL A 10 -5.98 45.54 41.22
C VAL A 10 -5.01 44.47 40.81
N SER A 11 -5.42 43.22 40.82
CA SER A 11 -4.68 42.09 40.22
C SER A 11 -4.77 42.19 38.70
N PHE A 12 -3.66 42.56 38.05
CA PHE A 12 -3.51 42.50 36.61
C PHE A 12 -3.28 41.02 36.20
N PHE A 13 -4.30 40.34 35.76
CA PHE A 13 -4.16 39.05 35.12
C PHE A 13 -3.63 39.26 33.70
N SER A 14 -2.31 39.07 33.53
CA SER A 14 -1.67 39.05 32.21
C SER A 14 -2.12 37.76 31.51
N LEU A 15 -3.07 37.86 30.59
CA LEU A 15 -3.35 36.81 29.59
C LEU A 15 -2.13 36.72 28.67
N THR A 16 -1.22 35.80 28.97
CA THR A 16 -0.21 35.38 28.01
C THR A 16 -0.92 34.55 26.94
N SER A 17 -1.23 35.19 25.82
CA SER A 17 -1.60 34.47 24.59
C SER A 17 -0.40 33.60 24.22
N ILE A 18 -0.58 32.28 24.29
CA ILE A 18 0.35 31.33 23.72
C ILE A 18 0.24 31.50 22.23
N VAL A 19 1.12 32.31 21.63
CA VAL A 19 1.30 32.34 20.17
C VAL A 19 1.93 30.98 19.82
N SER A 20 1.09 30.06 19.34
CA SER A 20 1.61 28.85 18.69
C SER A 20 2.47 29.32 17.51
N ALA A 21 3.74 28.99 17.50
CA ALA A 21 4.59 29.29 16.36
C ALA A 21 4.01 28.58 15.13
N GLU A 22 3.71 29.35 14.10
CA GLU A 22 3.21 28.80 12.83
C GLU A 22 4.24 27.81 12.27
N VAL A 23 3.79 26.59 11.95
CA VAL A 23 4.69 25.55 11.39
C VAL A 23 5.16 26.00 10.02
N ASP A 24 6.48 26.16 9.85
CA ASP A 24 7.12 26.57 8.60
C ASP A 24 8.31 25.67 8.25
N PHE A 25 8.40 25.29 6.99
CA PHE A 25 9.47 24.43 6.44
C PHE A 25 10.40 25.20 5.48
N ALA A 26 10.38 26.55 5.47
CA ALA A 26 11.25 27.34 4.62
C ALA A 26 12.73 26.97 4.83
N GLY A 27 13.45 26.67 3.74
CA GLY A 27 14.84 26.26 3.76
C GLY A 27 15.11 24.86 4.35
N LYS A 28 14.07 24.10 4.72
CA LYS A 28 14.23 22.71 5.20
C LYS A 28 14.14 21.72 4.04
N THR A 29 14.83 20.61 4.22
CA THR A 29 14.69 19.42 3.37
C THR A 29 13.87 18.37 4.11
N ILE A 30 12.83 17.86 3.47
CA ILE A 30 12.01 16.75 3.99
C ILE A 30 12.46 15.48 3.30
N THR A 31 12.83 14.46 4.07
CA THR A 31 13.23 13.15 3.56
C THR A 31 12.04 12.21 3.52
N TRP A 32 11.63 11.77 2.33
CA TRP A 32 10.58 10.77 2.16
C TRP A 32 11.19 9.38 2.00
N VAL A 33 11.23 8.60 3.07
CA VAL A 33 11.78 7.24 3.06
C VAL A 33 10.81 6.29 2.37
N VAL A 34 11.29 5.63 1.32
CA VAL A 34 10.57 4.60 0.56
C VAL A 34 11.33 3.26 0.72
N PRO A 35 10.76 2.22 1.39
CA PRO A 35 11.45 0.98 1.68
C PRO A 35 11.54 0.01 0.49
N PHE A 36 11.63 0.55 -0.73
CA PHE A 36 11.66 -0.21 -1.99
C PHE A 36 12.64 0.41 -2.99
N LYS A 37 13.01 -0.39 -4.00
CA LYS A 37 13.81 0.10 -5.13
C LYS A 37 13.05 1.17 -5.93
N GLU A 38 13.80 2.06 -6.54
CA GLU A 38 13.26 3.07 -7.44
C GLU A 38 12.47 2.43 -8.60
N GLY A 39 11.47 3.16 -9.12
CA GLY A 39 10.63 2.72 -10.23
C GLY A 39 9.52 1.74 -9.85
N GLY A 40 9.43 1.31 -8.60
CA GLY A 40 8.30 0.54 -8.06
C GLY A 40 7.06 1.40 -7.80
N GLY A 41 5.92 0.76 -7.45
CA GLY A 41 4.65 1.46 -7.23
C GLY A 41 4.71 2.53 -6.13
N THR A 42 5.36 2.24 -4.99
CA THR A 42 5.51 3.21 -3.90
C THR A 42 6.43 4.37 -4.28
N SER A 43 7.51 4.10 -5.04
CA SER A 43 8.38 5.15 -5.57
C SER A 43 7.63 6.08 -6.52
N ARG A 44 6.79 5.53 -7.43
CA ARG A 44 5.97 6.33 -8.35
C ARG A 44 4.95 7.19 -7.60
N PHE A 45 4.30 6.61 -6.59
CA PHE A 45 3.38 7.33 -5.72
C PHE A 45 4.08 8.52 -5.05
N ALA A 46 5.22 8.30 -4.38
CA ALA A 46 5.94 9.36 -3.70
C ALA A 46 6.40 10.47 -4.68
N ARG A 47 6.99 10.10 -5.82
CA ARG A 47 7.46 11.05 -6.83
C ARG A 47 6.33 11.83 -7.52
N PHE A 48 5.13 11.24 -7.62
CA PHE A 48 3.98 11.96 -8.15
C PHE A 48 3.40 12.97 -7.15
N ILE A 49 3.32 12.58 -5.88
CA ILE A 49 2.78 13.42 -4.79
C ILE A 49 3.75 14.57 -4.42
N GLN A 50 5.06 14.29 -4.42
CA GLN A 50 6.12 15.19 -3.97
C GLN A 50 5.98 16.63 -4.48
N PRO A 51 5.88 16.94 -5.77
CA PRO A 51 5.86 18.33 -6.26
C PRO A 51 4.60 19.09 -5.83
N PHE A 52 3.47 18.40 -5.75
CA PHE A 52 2.24 19.00 -5.27
C PHE A 52 2.28 19.25 -3.76
N LEU A 53 2.83 18.30 -2.99
CA LEU A 53 2.97 18.47 -1.56
C LEU A 53 3.90 19.65 -1.24
N THR A 54 5.07 19.77 -1.91
CA THR A 54 5.97 20.93 -1.83
C THR A 54 5.22 22.24 -2.08
N LYS A 55 4.36 22.29 -3.11
CA LYS A 55 3.59 23.49 -3.47
C LYS A 55 2.67 23.99 -2.35
N TYR A 56 2.14 23.09 -1.52
CA TYR A 56 1.12 23.40 -0.53
C TYR A 56 1.61 23.38 0.92
N LEU A 57 2.81 22.87 1.19
CA LEU A 57 3.42 22.98 2.51
C LEU A 57 3.95 24.40 2.75
N PRO A 58 3.77 24.97 3.96
CA PRO A 58 4.36 26.26 4.32
C PRO A 58 5.87 26.26 4.09
N GLY A 59 6.40 27.34 3.49
CA GLY A 59 7.81 27.47 3.18
C GLY A 59 8.29 26.72 1.93
N ASN A 60 7.42 25.99 1.23
CA ASN A 60 7.73 25.26 0.00
C ASN A 60 9.02 24.41 0.10
N PRO A 61 9.12 23.49 1.08
CA PRO A 61 10.35 22.75 1.36
C PRO A 61 10.79 21.87 0.17
N ASP A 62 12.07 21.58 0.09
CA ASP A 62 12.58 20.53 -0.78
C ASP A 62 12.21 19.16 -0.21
N ILE A 63 11.52 18.32 -0.98
CA ILE A 63 11.17 16.95 -0.58
C ILE A 63 12.00 15.96 -1.38
N GLN A 64 12.85 15.20 -0.71
CA GLN A 64 13.75 14.21 -1.33
C GLN A 64 13.28 12.79 -1.05
N VAL A 65 13.09 11.99 -2.10
CA VAL A 65 12.69 10.58 -1.98
C VAL A 65 13.93 9.70 -1.82
N MET A 66 14.09 9.13 -0.62
CA MET A 66 15.18 8.22 -0.27
C MET A 66 14.71 6.77 -0.38
N HIS A 67 15.39 5.95 -1.19
CA HIS A 67 15.06 4.55 -1.38
C HIS A 67 15.96 3.64 -0.54
N ILE A 68 15.37 2.85 0.38
CA ILE A 68 16.09 1.90 1.25
C ILE A 68 15.45 0.49 1.09
N PRO A 69 15.75 -0.21 -0.02
CA PRO A 69 15.19 -1.53 -0.26
C PRO A 69 15.87 -2.63 0.58
N GLY A 70 15.14 -3.72 0.82
CA GLY A 70 15.64 -4.94 1.44
C GLY A 70 14.63 -5.63 2.35
N GLY A 71 14.71 -6.97 2.43
CA GLY A 71 13.89 -7.79 3.33
C GLY A 71 12.38 -7.62 3.15
N GLY A 72 11.88 -7.43 1.93
CA GLY A 72 10.44 -7.21 1.72
C GLY A 72 9.90 -5.91 2.35
N ALA A 73 10.69 -4.86 2.42
CA ALA A 73 10.49 -3.55 3.05
C ALA A 73 11.03 -3.40 4.48
N ILE A 74 11.44 -4.46 5.16
CA ILE A 74 11.86 -4.42 6.58
C ILE A 74 13.02 -3.46 6.79
N LYS A 75 14.07 -3.50 5.93
CA LYS A 75 15.27 -2.67 6.09
C LYS A 75 14.93 -1.17 6.15
N GLY A 76 14.16 -0.69 5.18
CA GLY A 76 13.80 0.74 5.11
C GLY A 76 12.79 1.15 6.17
N SER A 77 11.88 0.24 6.58
CA SER A 77 10.92 0.52 7.65
C SER A 77 11.60 0.60 9.01
N ASN A 78 12.53 -0.33 9.33
CA ASN A 78 13.33 -0.26 10.56
C ASN A 78 14.21 0.99 10.57
N TYR A 79 14.85 1.32 9.43
CA TYR A 79 15.63 2.56 9.31
C TYR A 79 14.79 3.80 9.64
N PHE A 80 13.55 3.88 9.13
CA PHE A 80 12.66 4.99 9.43
C PHE A 80 12.35 5.06 10.92
N GLN A 81 12.00 3.95 11.57
CA GLN A 81 11.74 3.91 13.01
C GLN A 81 12.93 4.39 13.84
N GLU A 82 14.13 4.01 13.43
CA GLU A 82 15.36 4.31 14.18
C GLU A 82 15.86 5.75 13.96
N ASN A 83 15.59 6.37 12.82
CA ASN A 83 16.26 7.61 12.39
C ASN A 83 15.33 8.78 12.13
N ALA A 84 14.02 8.57 11.94
CA ALA A 84 13.12 9.64 11.61
C ALA A 84 12.86 10.56 12.82
N LYS A 85 12.94 11.87 12.56
CA LYS A 85 12.60 12.89 13.55
C LYS A 85 11.13 13.24 13.47
N ALA A 86 10.50 13.47 14.63
CA ALA A 86 9.10 13.85 14.73
C ALA A 86 8.84 15.36 14.54
N ASP A 87 9.65 16.03 13.74
CA ASP A 87 9.64 17.48 13.49
C ASP A 87 9.09 17.86 12.09
N GLY A 88 8.51 16.90 11.37
CA GLY A 88 7.99 17.08 10.02
C GLY A 88 9.03 16.98 8.92
N THR A 89 10.33 16.77 9.23
CA THR A 89 11.38 16.62 8.22
C THR A 89 11.54 15.19 7.70
N PHE A 90 10.72 14.24 8.18
CA PHE A 90 10.68 12.87 7.69
C PHE A 90 9.27 12.43 7.32
N LEU A 91 9.14 11.76 6.18
CA LEU A 91 7.93 11.08 5.70
C LEU A 91 8.23 9.61 5.44
N PHE A 92 7.26 8.76 5.65
CA PHE A 92 7.34 7.34 5.36
C PHE A 92 6.38 6.92 4.24
N GLY A 93 6.93 6.28 3.24
CA GLY A 93 6.17 5.65 2.15
C GLY A 93 5.76 4.23 2.50
N CYS A 94 4.69 4.07 3.22
CA CYS A 94 4.16 2.76 3.56
C CYS A 94 3.55 2.05 2.34
N SER A 95 3.49 0.73 2.40
CA SER A 95 2.81 -0.10 1.41
C SER A 95 2.36 -1.42 2.01
N THR A 96 1.58 -2.19 1.25
CA THR A 96 1.11 -3.52 1.61
C THR A 96 2.18 -4.40 2.27
N SER A 97 3.42 -4.44 1.74
CA SER A 97 4.46 -5.31 2.35
C SER A 97 4.89 -4.85 3.74
N VAL A 98 4.86 -3.54 4.03
CA VAL A 98 5.11 -3.02 5.39
C VAL A 98 4.03 -3.50 6.34
N ILE A 99 2.77 -3.40 5.92
CA ILE A 99 1.60 -3.83 6.70
C ILE A 99 1.62 -5.34 6.93
N VAL A 100 1.85 -6.12 5.88
CA VAL A 100 1.89 -7.59 5.95
C VAL A 100 2.99 -8.08 6.88
N ASN A 101 4.17 -7.45 6.90
CA ASN A 101 5.21 -7.80 7.86
C ASN A 101 4.75 -7.68 9.32
N VAL A 102 3.93 -6.67 9.63
CA VAL A 102 3.32 -6.52 10.97
C VAL A 102 2.24 -7.58 11.17
N ALA A 103 1.29 -7.69 10.23
CA ALA A 103 0.14 -8.60 10.34
C ALA A 103 0.54 -10.07 10.45
N THR A 104 1.71 -10.43 9.92
CA THR A 104 2.26 -11.80 9.98
C THR A 104 3.21 -12.02 11.14
N GLY A 105 3.36 -11.07 12.07
CA GLY A 105 4.24 -11.20 13.23
C GLY A 105 5.71 -11.42 12.86
N ASN A 106 6.20 -10.83 11.76
CA ASN A 106 7.56 -11.06 11.31
C ASN A 106 8.59 -10.61 12.35
N PRO A 107 9.44 -11.51 12.90
CA PRO A 107 10.34 -11.20 14.02
C PRO A 107 11.42 -10.16 13.67
N LEU A 108 11.61 -9.84 12.42
CA LEU A 108 12.57 -8.81 11.98
C LEU A 108 11.97 -7.39 12.00
N VAL A 109 10.67 -7.25 12.26
CA VAL A 109 10.00 -5.95 12.39
C VAL A 109 10.42 -5.30 13.70
N LYS A 110 10.94 -4.07 13.61
CA LYS A 110 11.34 -3.23 14.76
C LYS A 110 10.59 -1.89 14.76
N TYR A 111 9.63 -1.70 13.85
CA TYR A 111 8.82 -0.49 13.74
C TYR A 111 7.42 -0.72 14.28
N ASN A 112 6.84 0.32 14.87
CA ASN A 112 5.49 0.32 15.40
C ASN A 112 4.55 1.09 14.47
N LEU A 113 4.00 0.38 13.48
CA LEU A 113 3.15 0.99 12.46
C LEU A 113 1.87 1.62 13.04
N SER A 114 1.36 1.13 14.17
CA SER A 114 0.15 1.63 14.82
C SER A 114 0.31 3.03 15.40
N GLU A 115 1.52 3.43 15.73
CA GLU A 115 1.83 4.74 16.32
C GLU A 115 2.20 5.81 15.26
N TYR A 116 2.42 5.40 14.01
CA TYR A 116 2.72 6.38 12.96
C TYR A 116 1.50 7.26 12.69
N ARG A 117 1.77 8.52 12.36
CA ARG A 117 0.74 9.54 12.16
C ARG A 117 0.30 9.57 10.69
N PRO A 118 -0.96 9.21 10.38
CA PRO A 118 -1.43 9.13 9.00
C PRO A 118 -1.67 10.52 8.40
N VAL A 119 -1.19 10.71 7.18
CA VAL A 119 -1.48 11.91 6.39
C VAL A 119 -2.47 11.57 5.29
N LEU A 120 -2.12 10.62 4.42
CA LEU A 120 -2.98 10.18 3.33
C LEU A 120 -2.73 8.72 2.96
N LEU A 121 -3.74 8.13 2.32
CA LEU A 121 -3.77 6.77 1.83
C LEU A 121 -4.35 6.73 0.42
N LEU A 122 -3.74 5.95 -0.45
CA LEU A 122 -4.25 5.60 -1.77
C LEU A 122 -4.63 4.12 -1.78
N PRO A 123 -5.92 3.78 -1.82
CA PRO A 123 -6.35 2.42 -2.13
C PRO A 123 -5.85 2.00 -3.51
N GLN A 124 -5.63 0.72 -3.69
CA GLN A 124 -5.20 0.17 -4.98
C GLN A 124 -5.93 -1.14 -5.24
N ASN A 125 -5.73 -1.68 -6.43
CA ASN A 125 -6.15 -3.03 -6.75
C ASN A 125 -5.01 -3.76 -7.45
N THR A 126 -5.02 -5.08 -7.37
CA THR A 126 -4.04 -5.92 -8.03
C THR A 126 -4.68 -6.54 -9.28
N HIS A 127 -3.94 -6.46 -10.38
CA HIS A 127 -4.29 -7.08 -11.64
C HIS A 127 -3.31 -8.23 -11.89
N TRP A 128 -3.82 -9.42 -12.20
CA TRP A 128 -3.03 -10.55 -12.67
C TRP A 128 -3.19 -10.72 -14.17
N PHE A 129 -2.10 -10.99 -14.82
CA PHE A 129 -2.04 -11.12 -16.28
C PHE A 129 -0.99 -12.14 -16.69
N THR A 130 -1.14 -12.65 -17.91
CA THR A 130 -0.19 -13.57 -18.54
C THR A 130 0.09 -13.16 -19.97
N ARG A 131 1.07 -13.80 -20.60
CA ARG A 131 1.33 -13.59 -22.05
C ARG A 131 0.29 -14.33 -22.89
N SER A 132 -0.01 -13.78 -24.06
CA SER A 132 -0.98 -14.34 -25.00
C SER A 132 -0.57 -15.72 -25.57
N ASP A 133 0.71 -16.09 -25.50
CA ASP A 133 1.16 -17.46 -25.85
C ASP A 133 0.79 -18.51 -24.78
N LEU A 134 0.45 -18.09 -23.57
CA LEU A 134 0.07 -18.98 -22.47
C LEU A 134 -1.45 -19.05 -22.23
N ALA A 135 -2.18 -18.01 -22.57
CA ALA A 135 -3.65 -17.97 -22.53
C ALA A 135 -4.12 -17.05 -23.67
N THR A 136 -4.75 -17.63 -24.67
CA THR A 136 -5.20 -16.89 -25.87
C THR A 136 -6.45 -16.06 -25.59
N GLU A 137 -7.33 -16.56 -24.72
CA GLU A 137 -8.56 -15.88 -24.34
C GLU A 137 -8.36 -15.11 -23.04
N PRO A 138 -8.81 -13.85 -22.94
CA PRO A 138 -8.87 -13.10 -21.69
C PRO A 138 -9.66 -13.88 -20.63
N HIS A 139 -9.20 -13.78 -19.38
CA HIS A 139 -9.88 -14.36 -18.21
C HIS A 139 -10.03 -15.88 -18.23
N ASP A 140 -9.18 -16.57 -19.01
CA ASP A 140 -9.11 -18.03 -19.02
C ASP A 140 -7.81 -18.53 -18.38
N LEU A 141 -7.95 -19.24 -17.25
CA LEU A 141 -6.85 -19.86 -16.53
C LEU A 141 -6.68 -21.34 -16.84
N SER A 142 -7.55 -21.96 -17.64
CA SER A 142 -7.57 -23.41 -17.86
C SER A 142 -6.20 -23.95 -18.27
N LYS A 143 -5.56 -23.37 -19.27
CA LYS A 143 -4.22 -23.75 -19.72
C LYS A 143 -3.13 -23.60 -18.66
N LEU A 144 -3.28 -22.59 -17.77
CA LEU A 144 -2.33 -22.37 -16.67
C LEU A 144 -2.54 -23.37 -15.53
N ILE A 145 -3.80 -23.77 -15.27
CA ILE A 145 -4.16 -24.78 -14.27
C ILE A 145 -3.62 -26.16 -14.66
N GLU A 146 -3.68 -26.50 -15.95
CA GLU A 146 -3.22 -27.78 -16.49
C GLU A 146 -1.72 -27.90 -16.61
N ARG A 147 -0.96 -26.80 -16.47
CA ARG A 147 0.51 -26.82 -16.60
C ARG A 147 1.18 -27.42 -15.35
N ASP A 148 2.17 -28.25 -15.59
CA ASP A 148 3.03 -28.82 -14.53
C ASP A 148 3.91 -27.76 -13.85
N LEU A 149 4.19 -26.64 -14.55
CA LEU A 149 5.03 -25.57 -14.06
C LEU A 149 4.51 -24.18 -14.47
N VAL A 150 4.14 -23.38 -13.48
CA VAL A 150 3.75 -21.98 -13.64
C VAL A 150 4.61 -21.12 -12.72
N LEU A 151 5.56 -20.38 -13.28
CA LEU A 151 6.48 -19.53 -12.52
C LEU A 151 5.90 -18.13 -12.31
N TYR A 152 6.08 -17.58 -11.12
CA TYR A 152 5.74 -16.20 -10.78
C TYR A 152 6.77 -15.58 -9.82
N ALA A 153 6.91 -14.25 -9.89
CA ALA A 153 7.91 -13.53 -9.09
C ALA A 153 7.43 -13.35 -7.65
N LEU A 154 8.35 -13.46 -6.71
CA LEU A 154 8.13 -13.25 -5.28
C LEU A 154 9.30 -12.43 -4.72
N LYS A 155 9.05 -11.35 -3.98
CA LYS A 155 10.12 -10.63 -3.27
C LYS A 155 10.68 -11.47 -2.13
N THR A 156 9.82 -11.78 -1.19
CA THR A 156 10.07 -12.71 -0.08
C THR A 156 8.75 -13.36 0.33
N PRO A 157 8.74 -14.55 0.94
CA PRO A 157 7.53 -15.15 1.49
C PRO A 157 6.90 -14.34 2.64
N ALA A 158 7.66 -13.43 3.25
CA ALA A 158 7.20 -12.52 4.30
C ALA A 158 6.68 -11.17 3.77
N SER A 159 6.53 -11.01 2.45
CA SER A 159 6.01 -9.76 1.85
C SER A 159 4.56 -9.92 1.39
N ALA A 160 3.98 -8.84 0.87
CA ALA A 160 2.66 -8.88 0.24
C ALA A 160 2.53 -9.97 -0.86
N ASP A 161 3.64 -10.43 -1.41
CA ASP A 161 3.65 -11.46 -2.44
C ASP A 161 3.24 -12.85 -1.90
N LEU A 162 3.19 -13.05 -0.57
CA LEU A 162 2.57 -14.21 0.10
C LEU A 162 1.12 -14.44 -0.39
N PHE A 163 0.41 -13.36 -0.69
CA PHE A 163 -0.96 -13.44 -1.17
C PHE A 163 -1.07 -14.09 -2.56
N HIS A 164 -0.06 -13.98 -3.41
CA HIS A 164 -0.04 -14.72 -4.68
C HIS A 164 -0.02 -16.22 -4.43
N ILE A 165 0.74 -16.69 -3.42
CA ILE A 165 0.81 -18.10 -3.07
C ILE A 165 -0.58 -18.60 -2.66
N TRP A 166 -1.27 -17.86 -1.79
CA TRP A 166 -2.61 -18.18 -1.35
C TRP A 166 -3.63 -18.17 -2.50
N VAL A 167 -3.65 -17.10 -3.30
CA VAL A 167 -4.56 -16.93 -4.45
C VAL A 167 -4.40 -18.06 -5.45
N PHE A 168 -3.17 -18.40 -5.84
CA PHE A 168 -2.93 -19.47 -6.82
C PHE A 168 -3.24 -20.87 -6.27
N ASP A 169 -3.06 -21.09 -4.98
CA ASP A 169 -3.47 -22.32 -4.31
C ASP A 169 -5.00 -22.49 -4.36
N LYS A 170 -5.75 -21.44 -4.02
CA LYS A 170 -7.22 -21.44 -4.05
C LYS A 170 -7.80 -21.58 -5.46
N LEU A 171 -7.10 -21.15 -6.49
CA LEU A 171 -7.47 -21.31 -7.89
C LEU A 171 -7.00 -22.66 -8.49
N GLY A 172 -6.42 -23.54 -7.69
CA GLY A 172 -6.01 -24.86 -8.15
C GLY A 172 -4.82 -24.89 -9.11
N LEU A 173 -3.98 -23.84 -9.14
CA LEU A 173 -2.75 -23.81 -9.94
C LEU A 173 -1.68 -24.69 -9.28
N LYS A 174 -1.82 -26.02 -9.39
CA LYS A 174 -0.92 -27.01 -8.73
C LYS A 174 0.53 -26.88 -9.17
N GLY A 175 0.77 -26.44 -10.41
CA GLY A 175 2.10 -26.20 -10.96
C GLY A 175 2.71 -24.85 -10.58
N ALA A 176 1.99 -23.99 -9.83
CA ALA A 176 2.46 -22.66 -9.48
C ALA A 176 3.65 -22.73 -8.52
N LYS A 177 4.78 -22.11 -8.91
CA LYS A 177 6.03 -22.05 -8.11
C LYS A 177 6.55 -20.63 -8.04
N PRO A 178 6.71 -20.09 -6.84
CA PRO A 178 7.29 -18.77 -6.63
C PRO A 178 8.81 -18.77 -6.89
N ILE A 179 9.29 -17.71 -7.53
CA ILE A 179 10.72 -17.43 -7.68
C ILE A 179 11.07 -16.27 -6.74
N PRO A 180 11.69 -16.54 -5.58
CA PRO A 180 12.01 -15.53 -4.60
C PRO A 180 13.16 -14.62 -5.03
N GLY A 181 13.27 -13.43 -4.41
CA GLY A 181 14.35 -12.47 -4.65
C GLY A 181 14.08 -11.48 -5.79
N LEU A 182 12.98 -11.61 -6.51
CA LEU A 182 12.63 -10.70 -7.59
C LEU A 182 11.79 -9.52 -7.09
N SER A 183 12.28 -8.30 -7.34
CA SER A 183 11.46 -7.10 -7.15
C SER A 183 10.32 -7.03 -8.18
N SER A 184 9.29 -6.22 -7.93
CA SER A 184 8.19 -6.04 -8.90
C SER A 184 8.68 -5.63 -10.31
N SER A 185 9.72 -4.79 -10.41
CA SER A 185 10.33 -4.43 -11.70
C SER A 185 11.12 -5.59 -12.30
N GLY A 186 11.93 -6.29 -11.50
CA GLY A 186 12.71 -7.45 -11.95
C GLY A 186 11.81 -8.60 -12.42
N GLY A 187 10.77 -8.90 -11.65
CA GLY A 187 9.77 -9.92 -12.02
C GLY A 187 9.02 -9.57 -13.32
N TYR A 188 8.67 -8.29 -13.53
CA TYR A 188 8.05 -7.88 -14.78
C TYR A 188 8.99 -7.99 -15.97
N GLN A 189 10.28 -7.66 -15.83
CA GLN A 189 11.26 -7.88 -16.90
C GLN A 189 11.44 -9.37 -17.20
N ALA A 190 11.51 -10.23 -16.19
CA ALA A 190 11.54 -11.67 -16.35
C ALA A 190 10.27 -12.22 -17.05
N PHE A 191 9.11 -11.65 -16.75
CA PHE A 191 7.85 -11.95 -17.43
C PHE A 191 7.90 -11.60 -18.92
N LEU A 192 8.39 -10.42 -19.29
CA LEU A 192 8.53 -10.01 -20.68
C LEU A 192 9.52 -10.88 -21.48
N ARG A 193 10.54 -11.43 -20.80
CA ARG A 193 11.48 -12.38 -21.42
C ARG A 193 10.97 -13.83 -21.47
N GLY A 194 9.79 -14.10 -20.92
CA GLY A 194 9.21 -15.44 -20.88
C GLY A 194 9.68 -16.34 -19.74
N GLU A 195 10.49 -15.84 -18.83
CA GLU A 195 11.02 -16.58 -17.66
C GLU A 195 9.96 -16.74 -16.56
N ILE A 196 8.99 -15.85 -16.50
CA ILE A 196 7.85 -15.84 -15.58
C ILE A 196 6.55 -15.99 -16.39
N HIS A 197 5.62 -16.80 -15.90
CA HIS A 197 4.37 -17.11 -16.61
C HIS A 197 3.21 -16.19 -16.21
N ILE A 198 3.05 -15.91 -14.91
CA ILE A 198 2.03 -15.00 -14.40
C ILE A 198 2.73 -13.82 -13.72
N SER A 199 2.27 -12.62 -13.99
CA SER A 199 2.73 -11.42 -13.32
C SER A 199 1.55 -10.62 -12.77
N SER A 200 1.85 -9.63 -11.92
CA SER A 200 0.83 -8.76 -11.32
C SER A 200 1.33 -7.35 -11.13
N HIS A 201 0.40 -6.41 -11.22
CA HIS A 201 0.69 -5.01 -10.92
C HIS A 201 -0.50 -4.33 -10.24
N GLY A 202 -0.20 -3.36 -9.37
CA GLY A 202 -1.17 -2.37 -8.91
C GLY A 202 -1.45 -1.32 -9.99
N ALA A 203 -2.50 -0.52 -9.78
CA ALA A 203 -3.10 0.40 -10.75
C ALA A 203 -2.09 1.24 -11.56
N ALA A 204 -1.19 1.96 -10.90
CA ALA A 204 -0.23 2.86 -11.57
C ALA A 204 0.70 2.14 -12.56
N ASN A 205 1.16 0.94 -12.22
CA ASN A 205 2.00 0.14 -13.11
C ASN A 205 1.16 -0.58 -14.18
N TYR A 206 -0.05 -1.00 -13.84
CA TYR A 206 -0.96 -1.62 -14.80
C TYR A 206 -1.26 -0.66 -15.95
N VAL A 207 -1.70 0.56 -15.66
CA VAL A 207 -1.99 1.58 -16.69
C VAL A 207 -0.76 1.89 -17.53
N LYS A 208 0.40 2.07 -16.90
CA LYS A 208 1.60 2.54 -17.61
C LYS A 208 2.31 1.46 -18.42
N LYS A 209 2.28 0.21 -17.94
CA LYS A 209 3.12 -0.87 -18.50
C LYS A 209 2.32 -2.00 -19.13
N VAL A 210 1.18 -2.37 -18.52
CA VAL A 210 0.47 -3.59 -18.91
C VAL A 210 -0.59 -3.30 -19.98
N LYS A 211 -1.39 -2.24 -19.80
CA LYS A 211 -2.39 -1.85 -20.79
C LYS A 211 -1.83 -1.72 -22.22
N PRO A 212 -0.69 -1.05 -22.45
CA PRO A 212 -0.09 -0.98 -23.78
C PRO A 212 0.27 -2.36 -24.39
N GLU A 213 0.67 -3.33 -23.55
CA GLU A 213 0.98 -4.69 -24.01
C GLU A 213 -0.28 -5.49 -24.32
N ILE A 214 -1.38 -5.24 -23.58
CA ILE A 214 -2.70 -5.81 -23.86
C ILE A 214 -3.24 -5.27 -25.19
N GLU A 215 -3.15 -3.97 -25.41
CA GLU A 215 -3.56 -3.30 -26.66
C GLU A 215 -2.78 -3.82 -27.86
N GLN A 216 -1.52 -4.26 -27.67
CA GLN A 216 -0.70 -4.90 -28.69
C GLN A 216 -0.93 -6.42 -28.84
N GLY A 217 -1.84 -7.00 -28.05
CA GLY A 217 -2.15 -8.43 -28.07
C GLY A 217 -1.04 -9.34 -27.52
N LYS A 218 -0.05 -8.79 -26.80
CA LYS A 218 1.07 -9.57 -26.22
C LYS A 218 0.75 -10.14 -24.84
N VAL A 219 -0.17 -9.51 -24.14
CA VAL A 219 -0.57 -9.84 -22.76
C VAL A 219 -2.08 -9.93 -22.72
N VAL A 220 -2.60 -10.82 -21.90
CA VAL A 220 -4.02 -10.92 -21.59
C VAL A 220 -4.24 -10.79 -20.11
N ASP A 221 -5.32 -10.09 -19.72
CA ASP A 221 -5.76 -10.03 -18.33
C ASP A 221 -6.35 -11.38 -17.90
N LEU A 222 -6.03 -11.77 -16.68
CA LEU A 222 -6.61 -12.96 -16.07
C LEU A 222 -7.74 -12.58 -15.10
N MET A 223 -7.44 -11.73 -14.13
CA MET A 223 -8.40 -11.31 -13.09
C MET A 223 -7.87 -10.11 -12.31
N THR A 224 -8.72 -9.55 -11.48
CA THR A 224 -8.36 -8.56 -10.45
C THR A 224 -8.65 -9.10 -9.05
N LEU A 225 -8.09 -8.48 -8.01
CA LEU A 225 -8.47 -8.82 -6.63
C LEU A 225 -9.96 -8.52 -6.37
N GLY A 226 -10.47 -7.45 -6.97
CA GLY A 226 -11.77 -6.86 -6.66
C GLY A 226 -11.64 -5.68 -5.70
N ILE A 227 -12.58 -4.76 -5.75
CA ILE A 227 -12.70 -3.63 -4.82
C ILE A 227 -13.65 -4.04 -3.71
N ILE A 228 -13.12 -4.13 -2.50
CA ILE A 228 -13.89 -4.51 -1.32
C ILE A 228 -14.56 -3.26 -0.74
N GLY A 229 -15.88 -3.22 -0.74
CA GLY A 229 -16.69 -2.18 -0.11
C GLY A 229 -16.73 -2.30 1.41
N ALA A 230 -17.14 -1.23 2.08
CA ALA A 230 -17.32 -1.23 3.54
C ALA A 230 -18.41 -2.20 4.01
N ASP A 231 -19.37 -2.51 3.16
CA ASP A 231 -20.46 -3.47 3.36
C ASP A 231 -20.05 -4.92 3.06
N GLY A 232 -18.79 -5.17 2.71
CA GLY A 232 -18.29 -6.48 2.29
C GLY A 232 -18.62 -6.85 0.84
N SER A 233 -19.25 -5.97 0.07
CA SER A 233 -19.43 -6.21 -1.36
C SER A 233 -18.09 -6.23 -2.10
N VAL A 234 -18.00 -7.01 -3.19
CA VAL A 234 -16.82 -7.01 -4.04
C VAL A 234 -17.22 -6.60 -5.44
N SER A 235 -16.66 -5.51 -5.93
CA SER A 235 -16.93 -4.97 -7.25
C SER A 235 -15.72 -5.05 -8.18
N ARG A 236 -15.99 -5.04 -9.49
CA ARG A 236 -14.95 -5.07 -10.52
C ARG A 236 -14.16 -3.77 -10.57
N ASN A 237 -12.92 -3.88 -10.99
CA ASN A 237 -12.00 -2.75 -11.08
C ASN A 237 -12.32 -1.90 -12.33
N PRO A 238 -12.56 -0.58 -12.20
CA PRO A 238 -12.84 0.29 -13.34
C PRO A 238 -11.70 0.40 -14.37
N LEU A 239 -10.48 0.03 -14.02
CA LEU A 239 -9.35 -0.05 -14.96
C LEU A 239 -9.40 -1.28 -15.87
N ALA A 240 -10.10 -2.32 -15.46
CA ALA A 240 -10.32 -3.57 -16.19
C ALA A 240 -11.74 -4.09 -15.88
N PRO A 241 -12.79 -3.42 -16.38
CA PRO A 241 -14.19 -3.74 -16.00
C PRO A 241 -14.66 -5.12 -16.48
N ASP A 242 -14.04 -5.63 -17.52
CA ASP A 242 -14.34 -6.97 -18.05
C ASP A 242 -13.63 -8.09 -17.27
N ALA A 243 -12.51 -7.76 -16.57
CA ALA A 243 -11.76 -8.74 -15.81
C ALA A 243 -12.54 -9.17 -14.55
N PRO A 244 -12.75 -10.46 -14.33
CA PRO A 244 -13.41 -10.96 -13.13
C PRO A 244 -12.59 -10.61 -11.88
N THR A 245 -13.29 -10.46 -10.77
CA THR A 245 -12.67 -10.40 -9.44
C THR A 245 -12.16 -11.79 -9.03
N PHE A 246 -11.28 -11.83 -8.01
CA PHE A 246 -10.85 -13.13 -7.47
C PHE A 246 -12.02 -14.01 -7.00
N PRO A 247 -13.04 -13.51 -6.26
CA PRO A 247 -14.21 -14.34 -5.92
C PRO A 247 -14.99 -14.87 -7.14
N GLU A 248 -15.18 -14.05 -8.18
CA GLU A 248 -15.83 -14.51 -9.43
C GLU A 248 -14.99 -15.58 -10.14
N MET A 249 -13.67 -15.41 -10.18
CA MET A 249 -12.76 -16.40 -10.76
C MET A 249 -12.74 -17.69 -9.94
N TYR A 250 -12.74 -17.57 -8.60
CA TYR A 250 -12.81 -18.73 -7.70
C TYR A 250 -14.10 -19.52 -7.95
N GLU A 251 -15.26 -18.86 -8.02
CA GLU A 251 -16.54 -19.50 -8.33
C GLU A 251 -16.53 -20.19 -9.71
N LYS A 252 -15.99 -19.50 -10.72
CA LYS A 252 -15.86 -20.05 -12.08
C LYS A 252 -15.06 -21.36 -12.13
N ILE A 253 -13.95 -21.42 -11.37
CA ILE A 253 -13.03 -22.57 -11.38
C ILE A 253 -13.51 -23.69 -10.46
N ASN A 254 -13.99 -23.36 -9.26
CA ASN A 254 -14.32 -24.34 -8.23
C ASN A 254 -15.81 -24.77 -8.23
N GLY A 255 -16.68 -24.10 -9.02
CA GLY A 255 -18.11 -24.37 -9.09
C GLY A 255 -18.88 -24.01 -7.81
N LYS A 256 -18.28 -23.25 -6.89
CA LYS A 256 -18.87 -22.80 -5.63
C LYS A 256 -18.35 -21.43 -5.24
N LYS A 257 -19.15 -20.68 -4.51
CA LYS A 257 -18.74 -19.37 -3.98
C LYS A 257 -17.62 -19.49 -2.95
N LEU A 258 -16.88 -18.40 -2.82
CA LEU A 258 -15.92 -18.23 -1.72
C LEU A 258 -16.72 -17.99 -0.43
N GLU A 259 -16.52 -18.82 0.58
CA GLU A 259 -17.28 -18.79 1.84
C GLU A 259 -16.44 -19.30 3.02
N GLY A 260 -16.95 -19.12 4.26
CA GLY A 260 -16.29 -19.58 5.47
C GLY A 260 -14.89 -18.98 5.65
N ASP A 261 -13.94 -19.82 6.07
CA ASP A 261 -12.55 -19.44 6.36
C ASP A 261 -11.84 -18.85 5.13
N ASP A 262 -12.17 -19.30 3.92
CA ASP A 262 -11.60 -18.77 2.69
C ASP A 262 -12.06 -17.34 2.41
N LEU A 263 -13.32 -17.04 2.71
CA LEU A 263 -13.88 -15.69 2.57
C LEU A 263 -13.30 -14.75 3.64
N GLU A 264 -13.14 -15.22 4.87
CA GLU A 264 -12.49 -14.45 5.96
C GLU A 264 -11.05 -14.10 5.61
N ALA A 265 -10.28 -15.09 5.14
CA ALA A 265 -8.90 -14.85 4.68
C ALA A 265 -8.84 -13.88 3.50
N PHE A 266 -9.78 -13.98 2.55
CA PHE A 266 -9.88 -13.05 1.43
C PHE A 266 -10.09 -11.60 1.90
N TYR A 267 -10.98 -11.36 2.86
CA TYR A 267 -11.20 -10.01 3.37
C TYR A 267 -9.99 -9.47 4.13
N SER A 268 -9.35 -10.28 4.96
CA SER A 268 -8.14 -9.90 5.71
C SER A 268 -6.99 -9.55 4.74
N ILE A 269 -6.74 -10.41 3.76
CA ILE A 269 -5.74 -10.21 2.71
C ILE A 269 -6.09 -8.97 1.87
N GLY A 270 -7.36 -8.85 1.46
CA GLY A 270 -7.86 -7.76 0.64
C GLY A 270 -7.75 -6.40 1.33
N ALA A 271 -8.02 -6.33 2.63
CA ALA A 271 -7.84 -5.10 3.41
C ALA A 271 -6.38 -4.61 3.35
N ALA A 272 -5.42 -5.50 3.57
CA ALA A 272 -4.00 -5.17 3.51
C ALA A 272 -3.53 -4.86 2.08
N TRP A 273 -4.03 -5.59 1.08
CA TRP A 273 -3.54 -5.51 -0.29
C TRP A 273 -4.18 -4.41 -1.14
N SER A 274 -5.47 -4.16 -0.96
CA SER A 274 -6.18 -3.16 -1.74
C SER A 274 -6.48 -1.90 -0.97
N GLN A 275 -7.09 -1.98 0.20
CA GLN A 275 -7.55 -0.81 0.93
C GLN A 275 -6.37 0.01 1.51
N ALA A 276 -5.40 -0.65 2.15
CA ALA A 276 -4.25 0.02 2.80
C ALA A 276 -2.98 0.08 1.93
N SER A 277 -3.10 0.10 0.61
CA SER A 277 -2.00 -0.24 -0.29
C SER A 277 -0.83 0.74 -0.30
N LYS A 278 -1.09 2.05 -0.36
CA LYS A 278 -0.05 3.10 -0.37
C LYS A 278 -0.44 4.20 0.58
N SER A 279 0.42 4.49 1.54
CA SER A 279 0.17 5.58 2.46
C SER A 279 1.42 6.43 2.71
N MET A 280 1.17 7.69 3.04
CA MET A 280 2.15 8.63 3.54
C MET A 280 1.89 8.84 5.02
N LEU A 281 2.88 8.52 5.83
CA LEU A 281 2.83 8.59 7.28
C LEU A 281 3.95 9.48 7.79
N LEU A 282 3.71 10.15 8.90
CA LEU A 282 4.73 10.82 9.70
C LEU A 282 5.19 9.89 10.84
N PRO A 283 6.36 10.13 11.45
CA PRO A 283 6.83 9.38 12.60
C PRO A 283 5.84 9.41 13.77
N GLU A 284 5.93 8.43 14.66
CA GLU A 284 5.30 8.50 15.97
C GLU A 284 5.75 9.77 16.72
N ASN A 285 4.95 10.24 17.65
CA ASN A 285 5.21 11.46 18.43
C ASN A 285 5.33 12.77 17.60
N THR A 286 5.00 12.75 16.30
CA THR A 286 4.89 14.02 15.54
C THR A 286 3.77 14.85 16.13
N PRO A 287 4.05 16.13 16.54
CA PRO A 287 3.04 17.04 17.09
C PRO A 287 1.83 17.21 16.18
N ASP A 288 0.64 17.35 16.79
CA ASP A 288 -0.62 17.46 16.06
C ASP A 288 -0.64 18.63 15.07
N GLU A 289 -0.06 19.78 15.45
CA GLU A 289 0.04 20.94 14.60
C GLU A 289 0.85 20.66 13.32
N ILE A 290 1.88 19.83 13.38
CA ILE A 290 2.65 19.43 12.20
C ILE A 290 1.83 18.44 11.35
N VAL A 291 1.17 17.48 11.98
CA VAL A 291 0.31 16.50 11.28
C VAL A 291 -0.79 17.23 10.52
N ASP A 292 -1.43 18.21 11.14
CA ASP A 292 -2.54 18.98 10.56
C ASP A 292 -2.07 19.83 9.37
N VAL A 293 -0.87 20.40 9.42
CA VAL A 293 -0.27 21.12 8.29
C VAL A 293 -0.07 20.18 7.09
N PHE A 294 0.42 18.97 7.29
CA PHE A 294 0.56 17.99 6.21
C PHE A 294 -0.79 17.52 5.64
N ARG A 295 -1.78 17.31 6.51
CA ARG A 295 -3.15 16.93 6.09
C ARG A 295 -3.82 18.04 5.30
N GLU A 296 -3.64 19.29 5.73
CA GLU A 296 -4.18 20.45 5.01
C GLU A 296 -3.50 20.64 3.64
N ALA A 297 -2.17 20.49 3.58
CA ALA A 297 -1.45 20.47 2.31
C ALA A 297 -1.96 19.35 1.39
N ALA A 298 -2.24 18.17 1.91
CA ALA A 298 -2.83 17.07 1.16
C ALA A 298 -4.26 17.39 0.66
N ARG A 299 -5.11 18.05 1.46
CA ARG A 299 -6.44 18.51 1.04
C ARG A 299 -6.37 19.54 -0.08
N LYS A 300 -5.46 20.50 0.02
CA LYS A 300 -5.22 21.48 -1.04
C LYS A 300 -4.73 20.81 -2.32
N MET A 301 -3.79 19.88 -2.19
CA MET A 301 -3.24 19.11 -3.31
C MET A 301 -4.30 18.34 -4.09
N VAL A 302 -5.19 17.59 -3.43
CA VAL A 302 -6.23 16.82 -4.13
C VAL A 302 -7.28 17.69 -4.80
N ASN A 303 -7.36 18.97 -4.43
CA ASN A 303 -8.22 19.97 -5.05
C ASN A 303 -7.54 20.77 -6.16
N ASP A 304 -6.23 20.64 -6.31
CA ASP A 304 -5.47 21.29 -7.39
C ASP A 304 -5.94 20.79 -8.77
N PRO A 305 -6.27 21.69 -9.72
CA PRO A 305 -6.70 21.30 -11.06
C PRO A 305 -5.68 20.43 -11.81
N GLU A 306 -4.40 20.74 -11.71
CA GLU A 306 -3.32 19.98 -12.34
C GLU A 306 -3.19 18.58 -11.71
N PHE A 307 -3.34 18.50 -10.38
CA PHE A 307 -3.37 17.21 -9.70
C PHE A 307 -4.54 16.35 -10.19
N LYS A 308 -5.76 16.91 -10.23
CA LYS A 308 -6.96 16.20 -10.70
C LYS A 308 -6.82 15.67 -12.13
N GLU A 309 -6.25 16.48 -13.01
CA GLU A 309 -6.00 16.09 -14.40
C GLU A 309 -5.04 14.89 -14.51
N LYS A 310 -3.95 14.92 -13.70
CA LYS A 310 -2.87 13.94 -13.81
C LYS A 310 -3.05 12.70 -12.93
N ALA A 311 -3.77 12.81 -11.81
CA ALA A 311 -3.84 11.78 -10.77
C ALA A 311 -4.42 10.46 -11.27
N SER A 312 -5.53 10.49 -12.00
CA SER A 312 -6.16 9.27 -12.52
C SER A 312 -5.21 8.46 -13.41
N LYS A 313 -4.42 9.13 -14.25
CA LYS A 313 -3.42 8.49 -15.12
C LYS A 313 -2.18 8.01 -14.36
N ALA A 314 -1.76 8.75 -13.33
CA ALA A 314 -0.54 8.46 -12.59
C ALA A 314 -0.75 7.44 -11.46
N LEU A 315 -1.89 7.50 -10.77
CA LEU A 315 -2.20 6.75 -9.56
C LEU A 315 -3.31 5.71 -9.75
N GLY A 316 -4.15 5.87 -10.78
CA GLY A 316 -5.38 5.13 -11.00
C GLY A 316 -6.61 5.92 -10.52
N PRO A 317 -7.84 5.38 -10.72
CA PRO A 317 -9.09 6.09 -10.48
C PRO A 317 -9.53 6.09 -9.00
N PHE A 318 -8.68 5.64 -8.09
CA PHE A 318 -9.03 5.53 -6.68
C PHE A 318 -8.83 6.87 -5.97
N PRO A 319 -9.82 7.33 -5.18
CA PRO A 319 -9.69 8.55 -4.40
C PRO A 319 -8.63 8.40 -3.29
N LEU A 320 -7.93 9.49 -3.01
CA LEU A 320 -7.06 9.57 -1.84
C LEU A 320 -7.91 9.77 -0.58
N ILE A 321 -7.62 9.01 0.46
CA ILE A 321 -8.22 9.13 1.80
C ILE A 321 -7.23 9.91 2.66
N ILE A 322 -7.69 10.97 3.34
CA ILE A 322 -6.84 11.89 4.09
C ILE A 322 -7.21 11.89 5.57
N GLY A 323 -6.20 11.87 6.43
CA GLY A 323 -6.37 12.04 7.87
C GLY A 323 -6.58 10.74 8.64
N GLU A 324 -7.38 10.78 9.69
CA GLU A 324 -7.55 9.66 10.64
C GLU A 324 -8.13 8.41 9.99
N GLU A 325 -9.06 8.56 9.06
CA GLU A 325 -9.63 7.43 8.32
C GLU A 325 -8.54 6.58 7.62
N ALA A 326 -7.53 7.25 7.05
CA ALA A 326 -6.39 6.56 6.46
C ALA A 326 -5.63 5.71 7.50
N GLY A 327 -5.50 6.21 8.73
CA GLY A 327 -4.87 5.52 9.84
C GLY A 327 -5.65 4.29 10.30
N GLU A 328 -6.95 4.43 10.45
CA GLU A 328 -7.82 3.32 10.87
C GLU A 328 -7.79 2.17 9.84
N ILE A 329 -7.77 2.48 8.56
CA ILE A 329 -7.63 1.48 7.50
C ILE A 329 -6.29 0.75 7.62
N VAL A 330 -5.18 1.49 7.81
CA VAL A 330 -3.84 0.90 7.95
C VAL A 330 -3.74 0.02 9.19
N LYS A 331 -4.28 0.48 10.34
CA LYS A 331 -4.28 -0.28 11.60
C LYS A 331 -5.07 -1.59 11.47
N LYS A 332 -6.29 -1.54 10.94
CA LYS A 332 -7.12 -2.73 10.69
C LYS A 332 -6.45 -3.72 9.75
N ALA A 333 -5.84 -3.23 8.68
CA ALA A 333 -5.14 -4.06 7.70
C ALA A 333 -3.86 -4.73 8.25
N ALA A 334 -3.32 -4.24 9.36
CA ALA A 334 -2.14 -4.80 10.04
C ALA A 334 -2.47 -5.94 11.03
N ILE A 335 -3.73 -6.40 11.07
CA ILE A 335 -4.18 -7.47 11.95
C ILE A 335 -4.76 -8.60 11.11
N PHE A 336 -4.22 -9.80 11.24
CA PHE A 336 -4.79 -11.02 10.67
C PHE A 336 -5.40 -11.89 11.76
N SER A 337 -6.56 -12.48 11.44
CA SER A 337 -7.17 -13.52 12.31
C SER A 337 -6.31 -14.78 12.31
N GLU A 338 -6.48 -15.60 13.35
CA GLU A 338 -5.81 -16.91 13.43
C GLU A 338 -6.16 -17.79 12.21
N THR A 339 -7.42 -17.79 11.78
CA THR A 339 -7.87 -18.47 10.56
C THR A 339 -7.06 -18.05 9.34
N THR A 340 -6.85 -16.74 9.15
CA THR A 340 -6.03 -16.22 8.03
C THR A 340 -4.58 -16.66 8.16
N LYS A 341 -4.00 -16.59 9.36
CA LYS A 341 -2.62 -17.02 9.62
C LYS A 341 -2.43 -18.52 9.35
N ASP A 342 -3.36 -19.35 9.79
CA ASP A 342 -3.33 -20.80 9.55
C ASP A 342 -3.37 -21.14 8.06
N GLN A 343 -4.23 -20.49 7.31
CA GLN A 343 -4.28 -20.66 5.85
C GLN A 343 -2.99 -20.23 5.15
N LEU A 344 -2.42 -19.10 5.57
CA LEU A 344 -1.14 -18.63 5.03
C LEU A 344 -0.01 -19.59 5.38
N ASN A 345 0.04 -20.11 6.59
CA ASN A 345 1.01 -21.12 7.01
C ASN A 345 0.88 -22.43 6.23
N ALA A 346 -0.36 -22.87 5.95
CA ALA A 346 -0.62 -24.07 5.16
C ALA A 346 -0.03 -23.94 3.73
N VAL A 347 -0.26 -22.80 3.05
CA VAL A 347 0.28 -22.59 1.70
C VAL A 347 1.79 -22.38 1.69
N LEU A 348 2.38 -21.77 2.73
CA LEU A 348 3.83 -21.64 2.88
C LEU A 348 4.48 -23.02 3.04
N LYS A 349 3.95 -23.86 3.91
CA LYS A 349 4.43 -25.24 4.12
C LYS A 349 4.34 -26.07 2.84
N LYS A 350 3.23 -25.98 2.12
CA LYS A 350 3.04 -26.67 0.82
C LYS A 350 4.11 -26.26 -0.20
N ASN A 351 4.50 -25.00 -0.20
CA ASN A 351 5.55 -24.46 -1.07
C ASN A 351 6.98 -24.59 -0.48
N ARG A 352 7.15 -25.33 0.62
CA ARG A 352 8.44 -25.61 1.29
C ARG A 352 9.18 -24.37 1.78
N PHE A 353 8.46 -23.31 2.14
CA PHE A 353 9.06 -22.18 2.83
C PHE A 353 9.21 -22.47 4.32
N THR A 354 10.32 -21.99 4.89
CA THR A 354 10.60 -22.08 6.34
C THR A 354 9.99 -20.92 7.11
N TYR A 355 9.59 -19.86 6.43
CA TYR A 355 8.90 -18.72 7.04
C TYR A 355 7.54 -19.16 7.57
N GLN A 356 7.21 -18.67 8.77
CA GLN A 356 5.90 -18.87 9.42
C GLN A 356 5.28 -17.54 9.80
N VAL A 357 3.99 -17.44 9.60
CA VAL A 357 3.12 -16.36 10.09
C VAL A 357 2.84 -16.64 11.55
N GLN A 358 3.06 -15.64 12.42
CA GLN A 358 2.91 -15.74 13.88
C GLN A 358 1.63 -15.07 14.37
#